data_4ead59724ef696acb9f8bea1ad1ed81f
#
_entry.id   4ead59724ef696acb9f8bea1ad1ed81f
#
_cell.length_a   1.000
_cell.length_b   1.000
_cell.length_c   1.000
_cell.angle_alpha   90.00
_cell.angle_beta   90.00
_cell.angle_gamma   90.00
#
_symmetry.space_group_name_H-M   'P 1'
#
loop_
_entity.id
_entity.type
_entity.pdbx_description
1 polymer ?
#
loop_
_entity_poly.entity_id
_entity_poly.type
_entity_poly.pdbx_seq_one_letter_code
_entity_poly.pdbx_strand_id
1 'polypeptide(L)'
;FYKINNNFNTNDIKIGDIITKINNKTVYSIDEMVNEIEKNVKDNKVNITVLRNKKETDITFNLVNVDGVYKTGLYVKDSISGIGTLTYIDPETKIYGALGHEIIESNSMTSVEVKTGYIFESSVTSIDRSSIGNAGTKNAKFYTNNRFGNINKNTVSGIYGKYTKSL
;
A
#
# COMPACT_ATOMS: atom_id res chain seq x y z
N PHE A 1 -3.13 7.46 5.27
CA PHE A 1 -4.39 7.94 5.84
C PHE A 1 -4.49 9.46 5.74
N TYR A 2 -5.58 9.97 5.18
CA TYR A 2 -5.92 11.39 5.17
C TYR A 2 -7.26 11.61 5.87
N LYS A 3 -7.35 12.66 6.67
CA LYS A 3 -8.60 13.12 7.27
C LYS A 3 -9.38 13.89 6.20
N ILE A 4 -10.49 13.33 5.71
CA ILE A 4 -11.26 13.94 4.61
C ILE A 4 -12.23 15.01 5.12
N ASN A 5 -12.67 14.95 6.38
CA ASN A 5 -13.64 15.89 6.92
C ASN A 5 -13.54 15.98 8.45
N ASN A 6 -13.75 17.18 9.00
CA ASN A 6 -13.70 17.44 10.44
C ASN A 6 -14.84 16.74 11.24
N ASN A 7 -15.85 16.20 10.57
CA ASN A 7 -16.98 15.52 11.21
C ASN A 7 -16.70 14.06 11.59
N PHE A 8 -15.55 13.50 11.19
CA PHE A 8 -15.17 12.13 11.51
C PHE A 8 -14.17 12.11 12.67
N ASN A 9 -14.49 11.37 13.72
CA ASN A 9 -13.55 11.12 14.81
C ASN A 9 -12.60 9.98 14.42
N THR A 10 -11.48 10.33 13.81
CA THR A 10 -10.44 9.38 13.35
C THR A 10 -9.24 9.37 14.28
N ASN A 11 -9.35 9.94 15.49
CA ASN A 11 -8.19 10.25 16.34
C ASN A 11 -7.41 9.02 16.82
N ASP A 12 -8.06 7.85 16.87
CA ASP A 12 -7.42 6.61 17.34
C ASP A 12 -6.62 5.89 16.25
N ILE A 13 -6.94 6.13 14.97
CA ILE A 13 -6.17 5.61 13.83
C ILE A 13 -5.18 6.67 13.36
N LYS A 14 -3.91 6.28 13.21
CA LYS A 14 -2.79 7.16 12.87
C LYS A 14 -2.29 6.91 11.46
N ILE A 15 -1.69 7.92 10.86
CA ILE A 15 -0.99 7.76 9.58
C ILE A 15 0.11 6.70 9.76
N GLY A 16 0.19 5.75 8.81
CA GLY A 16 1.13 4.64 8.86
C GLY A 16 0.58 3.38 9.56
N ASP A 17 -0.60 3.43 10.18
CA ASP A 17 -1.25 2.22 10.68
C ASP A 17 -1.65 1.30 9.51
N ILE A 18 -1.43 0.01 9.68
CA ILE A 18 -1.85 -1.01 8.72
C ILE A 18 -3.10 -1.69 9.28
N ILE A 19 -4.24 -1.53 8.61
CA ILE A 19 -5.48 -2.22 8.98
C ILE A 19 -5.32 -3.70 8.63
N THR A 20 -5.43 -4.57 9.62
CA THR A 20 -5.25 -6.02 9.47
C THR A 20 -6.53 -6.81 9.61
N LYS A 21 -7.46 -6.35 10.47
CA LYS A 21 -8.73 -7.05 10.73
C LYS A 21 -9.88 -6.07 10.93
N ILE A 22 -11.07 -6.51 10.59
CA ILE A 22 -12.34 -5.87 10.91
C ILE A 22 -13.15 -6.89 11.71
N ASN A 23 -13.56 -6.53 12.95
CA ASN A 23 -14.26 -7.43 13.88
C ASN A 23 -13.61 -8.82 13.99
N ASN A 24 -12.29 -8.86 14.18
CA ASN A 24 -11.45 -10.06 14.27
C ASN A 24 -11.30 -10.86 12.95
N LYS A 25 -11.90 -10.44 11.85
CA LYS A 25 -11.72 -11.07 10.55
C LYS A 25 -10.64 -10.35 9.75
N THR A 26 -9.64 -11.10 9.30
CA THR A 26 -8.53 -10.57 8.49
C THR A 26 -9.04 -10.05 7.16
N VAL A 27 -8.56 -8.88 6.75
CA VAL A 27 -8.85 -8.22 5.48
C VAL A 27 -7.57 -7.94 4.72
N TYR A 28 -7.61 -8.08 3.38
CA TYR A 28 -6.46 -7.93 2.51
C TYR A 28 -6.64 -6.87 1.42
N SER A 29 -7.86 -6.35 1.28
CA SER A 29 -8.20 -5.31 0.31
C SER A 29 -9.21 -4.32 0.89
N ILE A 30 -9.34 -3.16 0.23
CA ILE A 30 -10.37 -2.17 0.58
C ILE A 30 -11.77 -2.76 0.43
N ASP A 31 -12.01 -3.55 -0.62
CA ASP A 31 -13.31 -4.18 -0.85
C ASP A 31 -13.68 -5.16 0.26
N GLU A 32 -12.73 -5.97 0.72
CA GLU A 32 -12.95 -6.87 1.86
C GLU A 32 -13.23 -6.07 3.15
N MET A 33 -12.48 -4.99 3.38
CA MET A 33 -12.69 -4.12 4.53
C MET A 33 -14.10 -3.51 4.52
N VAL A 34 -14.54 -2.96 3.39
CA VAL A 34 -15.88 -2.35 3.23
C VAL A 34 -16.96 -3.42 3.47
N ASN A 35 -16.86 -4.57 2.82
CA ASN A 35 -17.80 -5.66 2.99
C ASN A 35 -17.91 -6.15 4.45
N GLU A 36 -16.80 -6.23 5.17
CA GLU A 36 -16.81 -6.67 6.57
C GLU A 36 -17.36 -5.57 7.50
N ILE A 37 -17.16 -4.30 7.20
CA ILE A 37 -17.78 -3.18 7.91
C ILE A 37 -19.31 -3.27 7.76
N GLU A 38 -19.81 -3.35 6.53
CA GLU A 38 -21.24 -3.38 6.22
C GLU A 38 -21.96 -4.56 6.90
N LYS A 39 -21.33 -5.74 6.91
CA LYS A 39 -21.89 -6.95 7.53
C LYS A 39 -21.96 -6.89 9.05
N ASN A 40 -21.04 -6.19 9.68
CA ASN A 40 -20.79 -6.33 11.11
C ASN A 40 -20.95 -5.02 11.90
N VAL A 41 -21.39 -3.93 11.27
CA VAL A 41 -21.64 -2.67 11.95
C VAL A 41 -22.79 -2.82 12.95
N LYS A 42 -22.56 -2.39 14.19
CA LYS A 42 -23.58 -2.29 15.25
C LYS A 42 -23.49 -0.92 15.90
N ASP A 43 -24.63 -0.26 16.02
CA ASP A 43 -24.73 1.08 16.65
C ASP A 43 -23.72 2.08 16.07
N ASN A 44 -23.53 2.07 14.73
CA ASN A 44 -22.53 2.86 14.02
C ASN A 44 -21.07 2.62 14.50
N LYS A 45 -20.77 1.45 15.04
CA LYS A 45 -19.44 1.09 15.53
C LYS A 45 -18.92 -0.18 14.88
N VAL A 46 -17.62 -0.25 14.74
CA VAL A 46 -16.88 -1.41 14.25
C VAL A 46 -15.56 -1.54 15.00
N ASN A 47 -15.10 -2.75 15.23
CA ASN A 47 -13.76 -2.97 15.79
C ASN A 47 -12.75 -3.11 14.64
N ILE A 48 -11.74 -2.25 14.63
CA ILE A 48 -10.66 -2.25 13.66
C ILE A 48 -9.37 -2.64 14.36
N THR A 49 -8.72 -3.72 13.93
CA THR A 49 -7.38 -4.07 14.40
C THR A 49 -6.36 -3.46 13.45
N VAL A 50 -5.45 -2.68 13.99
CA VAL A 50 -4.34 -2.09 13.26
C VAL A 50 -3.00 -2.65 13.73
N LEU A 51 -2.06 -2.82 12.83
CA LEU A 51 -0.66 -3.07 13.13
C LEU A 51 0.06 -1.71 13.19
N ARG A 52 0.52 -1.35 14.38
CA ARG A 52 1.27 -0.12 14.66
C ARG A 52 2.57 -0.48 15.37
N ASN A 53 3.71 -0.05 14.82
CA ASN A 53 5.03 -0.37 15.39
C ASN A 53 5.21 -1.87 15.67
N LYS A 54 4.80 -2.72 14.72
CA LYS A 54 4.83 -4.20 14.82
C LYS A 54 3.96 -4.79 15.95
N LYS A 55 3.04 -4.02 16.53
CA LYS A 55 2.11 -4.46 17.56
C LYS A 55 0.67 -4.30 17.07
N GLU A 56 -0.15 -5.35 17.22
CA GLU A 56 -1.59 -5.25 16.97
C GLU A 56 -2.27 -4.44 18.08
N THR A 57 -3.17 -3.57 17.65
CA THR A 57 -3.97 -2.71 18.53
C THR A 57 -5.41 -2.70 18.04
N ASP A 58 -6.35 -3.02 18.92
CA ASP A 58 -7.77 -2.98 18.60
C ASP A 58 -8.34 -1.60 18.94
N ILE A 59 -9.13 -1.08 18.03
CA ILE A 59 -9.73 0.25 18.10
C ILE A 59 -11.21 0.12 17.80
N THR A 60 -12.05 0.55 18.74
CA THR A 60 -13.48 0.71 18.49
C THR A 60 -13.70 2.00 17.72
N PHE A 61 -14.06 1.86 16.46
CA PHE A 61 -14.15 2.97 15.50
C PHE A 61 -15.60 3.37 15.27
N ASN A 62 -15.91 4.68 15.36
CA ASN A 62 -17.23 5.21 15.10
C ASN A 62 -17.37 5.53 13.60
N LEU A 63 -18.43 5.00 13.00
CA LEU A 63 -18.80 5.23 11.62
C LEU A 63 -19.84 6.35 11.53
N VAL A 64 -19.86 7.05 10.42
CA VAL A 64 -20.93 8.01 10.08
C VAL A 64 -21.81 7.37 9.02
N ASN A 65 -23.11 7.27 9.31
CA ASN A 65 -24.09 6.86 8.30
C ASN A 65 -24.52 8.07 7.50
N VAL A 66 -24.35 8.02 6.18
CA VAL A 66 -24.78 9.05 5.24
C VAL A 66 -25.63 8.34 4.19
N ASP A 67 -26.93 8.62 4.18
CA ASP A 67 -27.90 8.07 3.23
C ASP A 67 -27.86 6.53 3.15
N GLY A 68 -27.73 5.87 4.30
CA GLY A 68 -27.67 4.40 4.40
C GLY A 68 -26.29 3.79 4.17
N VAL A 69 -25.28 4.59 3.82
CA VAL A 69 -23.90 4.15 3.60
C VAL A 69 -23.03 4.49 4.80
N TYR A 70 -22.33 3.49 5.34
CA TYR A 70 -21.39 3.69 6.44
C TYR A 70 -20.05 4.20 5.93
N LYS A 71 -19.61 5.34 6.44
CA LYS A 71 -18.36 5.99 6.07
C LYS A 71 -17.41 6.04 7.25
N THR A 72 -16.16 5.70 7.01
CA THR A 72 -15.08 5.79 8.01
C THR A 72 -14.43 7.18 8.04
N GLY A 73 -14.48 7.93 6.95
CA GLY A 73 -13.68 9.15 6.78
C GLY A 73 -12.17 8.88 6.67
N LEU A 74 -11.77 7.61 6.53
CA LEU A 74 -10.40 7.21 6.33
C LEU A 74 -10.06 7.17 4.84
N TYR A 75 -8.86 7.62 4.49
CA TYR A 75 -8.27 7.33 3.20
C TYR A 75 -7.34 6.14 3.34
N VAL A 76 -7.71 5.02 2.74
CA VAL A 76 -6.99 3.75 2.85
C VAL A 76 -6.40 3.39 1.48
N LYS A 77 -5.19 2.82 1.48
CA LYS A 77 -4.56 2.25 0.29
C LYS A 77 -4.33 0.77 0.54
N ASP A 78 -4.65 -0.07 -0.42
CA ASP A 78 -4.37 -1.52 -0.41
C ASP A 78 -3.27 -1.91 -1.39
N SER A 79 -2.82 -0.96 -2.21
CA SER A 79 -1.74 -1.18 -3.16
C SER A 79 -0.82 0.05 -3.24
N ILE A 80 0.45 -0.21 -3.47
CA ILE A 80 1.48 0.80 -3.69
C ILE A 80 2.17 0.46 -5.01
N SER A 81 2.32 1.46 -5.86
CA SER A 81 3.06 1.35 -7.11
C SER A 81 4.20 2.36 -7.14
N GLY A 82 5.27 2.01 -7.80
CA GLY A 82 6.43 2.89 -7.98
C GLY A 82 7.21 2.51 -9.22
N ILE A 83 8.16 3.35 -9.60
CA ILE A 83 9.05 3.12 -10.72
C ILE A 83 10.39 2.65 -10.16
N GLY A 84 10.92 1.58 -10.72
CA GLY A 84 12.25 1.07 -10.40
C GLY A 84 13.08 0.82 -11.66
N THR A 85 14.36 0.56 -11.47
CA THR A 85 15.27 0.15 -12.55
C THR A 85 15.69 -1.29 -12.30
N LEU A 86 15.27 -2.20 -13.17
CA LEU A 86 15.76 -3.58 -13.16
C LEU A 86 17.26 -3.55 -13.49
N THR A 87 18.09 -3.92 -12.52
CA THR A 87 19.55 -3.75 -12.60
C THR A 87 20.24 -4.99 -13.11
N TYR A 88 19.83 -6.16 -12.64
CA TYR A 88 20.37 -7.43 -13.10
C TYR A 88 19.33 -8.55 -12.99
N ILE A 89 19.54 -9.59 -13.77
CA ILE A 89 18.86 -10.88 -13.66
C ILE A 89 19.94 -11.95 -13.75
N ASP A 90 20.00 -12.84 -12.77
CA ASP A 90 20.81 -14.04 -12.82
C ASP A 90 20.16 -15.04 -13.81
N PRO A 91 20.85 -15.45 -14.87
CA PRO A 91 20.26 -16.30 -15.91
C PRO A 91 19.94 -17.72 -15.44
N GLU A 92 20.65 -18.24 -14.41
CA GLU A 92 20.45 -19.60 -13.91
C GLU A 92 19.32 -19.65 -12.89
N THR A 93 19.40 -18.80 -11.87
CA THR A 93 18.43 -18.80 -10.77
C THR A 93 17.18 -17.98 -11.05
N LYS A 94 17.23 -17.10 -12.06
CA LYS A 94 16.21 -16.10 -12.37
C LYS A 94 15.98 -15.10 -11.23
N ILE A 95 16.89 -15.01 -10.27
CA ILE A 95 16.83 -13.97 -9.24
C ILE A 95 17.20 -12.65 -9.88
N TYR A 96 16.39 -11.63 -9.61
CA TYR A 96 16.69 -10.27 -10.06
C TYR A 96 16.89 -9.32 -8.88
N GLY A 97 17.61 -8.24 -9.14
CA GLY A 97 17.68 -7.06 -8.29
C GLY A 97 17.33 -5.80 -9.07
N ALA A 98 16.49 -4.98 -8.49
CA ALA A 98 16.26 -3.60 -8.91
C ALA A 98 16.80 -2.70 -7.81
N LEU A 99 18.04 -2.26 -8.00
CA LEU A 99 18.82 -1.55 -7.00
C LEU A 99 18.50 -0.07 -6.96
N GLY A 100 18.74 0.56 -5.83
CA GLY A 100 18.54 1.97 -5.61
C GLY A 100 18.15 2.25 -4.17
N HIS A 101 16.90 2.09 -3.83
CA HIS A 101 16.36 2.30 -2.49
C HIS A 101 15.12 1.41 -2.28
N GLU A 102 14.72 1.30 -1.03
CA GLU A 102 13.49 0.60 -0.68
C GLU A 102 12.23 1.31 -1.22
N ILE A 103 11.15 0.54 -1.34
CA ILE A 103 9.82 1.10 -1.57
C ILE A 103 9.32 1.67 -0.25
N ILE A 104 9.02 2.97 -0.27
CA ILE A 104 8.51 3.73 0.87
C ILE A 104 7.11 4.23 0.54
N GLU A 105 6.20 4.12 1.49
CA GLU A 105 4.89 4.78 1.38
C GLU A 105 5.07 6.29 1.61
N SER A 106 4.70 7.09 0.61
CA SER A 106 5.04 8.52 0.52
C SER A 106 4.42 9.40 1.63
N ASN A 107 3.28 9.02 2.19
CA ASN A 107 2.59 9.82 3.20
C ASN A 107 3.08 9.52 4.61
N SER A 108 3.36 8.25 4.89
CA SER A 108 3.85 7.80 6.20
C SER A 108 5.37 7.78 6.28
N MET A 109 6.05 7.87 5.13
CA MET A 109 7.51 7.73 5.00
C MET A 109 8.03 6.43 5.62
N THR A 110 7.20 5.38 5.63
CA THR A 110 7.55 4.08 6.17
C THR A 110 7.89 3.08 5.08
N SER A 111 8.85 2.22 5.35
CA SER A 111 9.19 1.09 4.48
C SER A 111 8.02 0.13 4.36
N VAL A 112 7.77 -0.36 3.14
CA VAL A 112 6.68 -1.27 2.85
C VAL A 112 7.15 -2.71 3.06
N GLU A 113 6.51 -3.42 3.98
CA GLU A 113 6.67 -4.87 4.07
C GLU A 113 5.88 -5.54 2.94
N VAL A 114 6.59 -6.24 2.06
CA VAL A 114 5.97 -6.86 0.88
C VAL A 114 5.40 -8.22 1.25
N LYS A 115 4.08 -8.33 1.26
CA LYS A 115 3.38 -9.62 1.33
C LYS A 115 3.24 -10.25 -0.06
N THR A 116 2.80 -9.45 -1.03
CA THR A 116 2.75 -9.79 -2.45
C THR A 116 3.12 -8.57 -3.26
N GLY A 117 3.99 -8.75 -4.24
CA GLY A 117 4.39 -7.68 -5.13
C GLY A 117 4.82 -8.21 -6.48
N TYR A 118 4.72 -7.37 -7.48
CA TYR A 118 5.05 -7.74 -8.86
C TYR A 118 5.79 -6.62 -9.56
N ILE A 119 6.68 -6.99 -10.48
CA ILE A 119 7.29 -6.07 -11.42
C ILE A 119 6.63 -6.21 -12.80
N PHE A 120 6.41 -5.06 -13.43
CA PHE A 120 5.77 -4.96 -14.73
C PHE A 120 6.63 -4.12 -15.66
N GLU A 121 6.43 -4.31 -16.95
CA GLU A 121 6.93 -3.35 -17.92
C GLU A 121 6.32 -1.98 -17.67
N SER A 122 7.15 -0.95 -17.79
CA SER A 122 6.71 0.44 -17.67
C SER A 122 7.39 1.32 -18.72
N SER A 123 6.71 2.38 -19.11
CA SER A 123 7.29 3.43 -19.93
C SER A 123 7.18 4.78 -19.22
N VAL A 124 8.28 5.52 -19.16
CA VAL A 124 8.29 6.88 -18.62
C VAL A 124 7.49 7.79 -19.56
N THR A 125 6.46 8.43 -19.04
CA THR A 125 5.57 9.32 -19.80
C THR A 125 5.95 10.78 -19.67
N SER A 126 6.47 11.18 -18.51
CA SER A 126 6.96 12.53 -18.25
C SER A 126 7.97 12.54 -17.11
N ILE A 127 8.74 13.61 -17.03
CA ILE A 127 9.71 13.86 -15.97
C ILE A 127 9.44 15.26 -15.41
N ASP A 128 9.11 15.34 -14.14
CA ASP A 128 9.06 16.59 -13.41
C ASP A 128 10.48 16.87 -12.91
N ARG A 129 11.06 17.97 -13.37
CA ARG A 129 12.44 18.32 -13.04
C ARG A 129 12.56 18.73 -11.57
N SER A 130 13.67 18.36 -10.94
CA SER A 130 14.00 18.83 -9.60
C SER A 130 14.18 20.36 -9.57
N SER A 131 13.78 20.97 -8.46
CA SER A 131 14.07 22.35 -8.12
C SER A 131 14.64 22.43 -6.71
N ILE A 132 15.13 23.59 -6.30
CA ILE A 132 15.69 23.76 -4.94
C ILE A 132 14.60 23.40 -3.91
N GLY A 133 14.90 22.40 -3.07
CA GLY A 133 13.98 21.90 -2.05
C GLY A 133 12.94 20.87 -2.51
N ASN A 134 12.87 20.57 -3.84
CA ASN A 134 11.95 19.57 -4.39
C ASN A 134 12.69 18.55 -5.25
N ALA A 135 12.56 17.28 -4.91
CA ALA A 135 13.09 16.20 -5.74
C ALA A 135 12.29 16.08 -7.05
N GLY A 136 12.98 15.77 -8.14
CA GLY A 136 12.29 15.46 -9.39
C GLY A 136 11.56 14.13 -9.34
N THR A 137 10.51 13.99 -10.15
CA THR A 137 9.67 12.79 -10.22
C THR A 137 9.57 12.28 -11.65
N LYS A 138 9.62 10.96 -11.81
CA LYS A 138 9.30 10.29 -13.07
C LYS A 138 7.87 9.79 -13.02
N ASN A 139 7.07 10.15 -14.00
CA ASN A 139 5.73 9.60 -14.20
C ASN A 139 5.81 8.48 -15.23
N ALA A 140 5.12 7.37 -14.98
CA ALA A 140 5.15 6.22 -15.87
C ALA A 140 3.77 5.58 -16.04
N LYS A 141 3.61 4.94 -17.18
CA LYS A 141 2.49 4.03 -17.45
C LYS A 141 2.96 2.59 -17.18
N PHE A 142 2.18 1.86 -16.40
CA PHE A 142 2.41 0.44 -16.10
C PHE A 142 1.59 -0.45 -17.02
N TYR A 143 2.21 -1.47 -17.58
CA TYR A 143 1.55 -2.48 -18.40
C TYR A 143 1.27 -3.71 -17.56
N THR A 144 0.16 -3.69 -16.82
CA THR A 144 -0.19 -4.74 -15.82
C THR A 144 -0.39 -6.12 -16.45
N ASN A 145 -0.67 -6.17 -17.75
CA ASN A 145 -0.74 -7.43 -18.51
C ASN A 145 0.65 -8.01 -18.85
N ASN A 146 1.72 -7.23 -18.67
CA ASN A 146 3.09 -7.63 -18.97
C ASN A 146 3.92 -7.76 -17.69
N ARG A 147 3.57 -8.76 -16.88
CA ARG A 147 4.27 -9.06 -15.63
C ARG A 147 5.62 -9.71 -15.91
N PHE A 148 6.68 -9.18 -15.32
CA PHE A 148 8.04 -9.68 -15.45
C PHE A 148 8.47 -10.61 -14.32
N GLY A 149 7.93 -10.41 -13.13
CA GLY A 149 8.30 -11.21 -11.97
C GLY A 149 7.54 -10.82 -10.72
N ASN A 150 7.88 -11.47 -9.62
CA ASN A 150 7.36 -11.16 -8.29
C ASN A 150 8.42 -10.43 -7.46
N ILE A 151 7.97 -9.70 -6.44
CA ILE A 151 8.83 -9.07 -5.44
C ILE A 151 8.79 -9.92 -4.19
N ASN A 152 9.95 -10.37 -3.71
CA ASN A 152 10.09 -11.19 -2.51
C ASN A 152 10.64 -10.41 -1.32
N LYS A 153 11.45 -9.37 -1.60
CA LYS A 153 12.08 -8.56 -0.56
C LYS A 153 12.10 -7.09 -0.97
N ASN A 154 11.83 -6.23 0.00
CA ASN A 154 12.04 -4.79 -0.04
C ASN A 154 13.09 -4.45 1.00
N THR A 155 14.19 -3.85 0.60
CA THR A 155 15.34 -3.55 1.46
C THR A 155 15.87 -2.15 1.18
N VAL A 156 16.67 -1.61 2.08
CA VAL A 156 17.30 -0.29 1.91
C VAL A 156 18.15 -0.16 0.64
N SER A 157 18.63 -1.28 0.08
CA SER A 157 19.42 -1.31 -1.16
C SER A 157 18.59 -1.56 -2.42
N GLY A 158 17.28 -1.75 -2.29
CA GLY A 158 16.37 -2.00 -3.40
C GLY A 158 15.48 -3.22 -3.21
N ILE A 159 14.80 -3.62 -4.28
CA ILE A 159 13.89 -4.76 -4.31
C ILE A 159 14.51 -5.96 -4.98
N TYR A 160 14.15 -7.15 -4.51
CA TYR A 160 14.62 -8.43 -5.04
C TYR A 160 13.45 -9.39 -5.22
N GLY A 161 13.56 -10.23 -6.21
CA GLY A 161 12.53 -11.22 -6.49
C GLY A 161 12.93 -12.22 -7.56
N LYS A 162 11.94 -12.91 -8.09
CA LYS A 162 12.14 -13.90 -9.15
C LYS A 162 11.55 -13.40 -10.46
N TYR A 163 12.38 -13.36 -11.48
CA TYR A 163 11.98 -13.06 -12.84
C TYR A 163 11.25 -14.28 -13.45
N THR A 164 10.11 -14.08 -14.08
CA THR A 164 9.22 -15.17 -14.50
C THR A 164 9.08 -15.31 -16.01
N LYS A 165 9.65 -14.38 -16.79
CA LYS A 165 9.68 -14.46 -18.24
C LYS A 165 10.91 -15.21 -18.77
N SER A 166 10.84 -15.62 -20.02
CA SER A 166 12.01 -16.07 -20.76
C SER A 166 13.03 -14.92 -20.89
N LEU A 167 14.29 -15.25 -20.73
CA LEU A 167 15.41 -14.35 -21.00
C LEU A 167 15.78 -14.48 -22.45
#